data_9f1a1c671b3f0337781cdd585332173b
#
_entry.id   9f1a1c671b3f0337781cdd585332173b
#
_cell.length_a   1.000
_cell.length_b   1.000
_cell.length_c   1.000
_cell.angle_alpha   90.00
_cell.angle_beta   90.00
_cell.angle_gamma   90.00
#
_symmetry.space_group_name_H-M   'P 1'
#
loop_
_entity.id
_entity.type
_entity.pdbx_description
1 polymer ?
#
loop_
_entity_poly.entity_id
_entity_poly.type
_entity_poly.pdbx_seq_one_letter_code
_entity_poly.pdbx_strand_id
1 'polypeptide(L)'
;MKTTTIGKVLIVAVWVGIGLEIGTSVNSASAQQPAASSGPLIQGLAAKYVNDAGIAEDPDVVFADDFESWRGNGTQKPPDKWHAIRQNKTSHTRAIPGKVAIAGKAGPGDRILEIACWHEPGESQVGGLSLKLGNYNHANEGLGDGYDERYVRYYIKFDENYRAVRNHGSNLGGRDLTMKDPAWVGMAAIRDVASRGYFYSGLQPDGKQGSQELEMAFYSYHMDKKGPWGDAYEIQTRIPIRVGTWHCVERHMKLNSIAPTTNEAIADGCEELWVDGRLSIRREGLRFRRVPQLKITLFALETYYHGLPEEFGRLDPIKVYFDNVVIARKYVGPMQAGR
;
A
#
# COMPACT_ATOMS: atom_id res chain seq x y z
N MET A 1 36.49 29.96 -25.76
CA MET A 1 35.58 28.86 -25.48
C MET A 1 36.08 28.15 -24.23
N LYS A 2 35.42 28.36 -23.08
CA LYS A 2 35.76 27.69 -21.82
C LYS A 2 34.61 26.71 -21.50
N THR A 3 34.90 25.44 -21.56
CA THR A 3 33.98 24.32 -21.21
C THR A 3 33.98 24.16 -19.70
N THR A 4 32.84 24.37 -19.06
CA THR A 4 32.68 24.19 -17.62
C THR A 4 32.13 22.76 -17.40
N THR A 5 32.92 21.90 -16.78
CA THR A 5 32.56 20.54 -16.39
C THR A 5 31.79 20.62 -15.06
N ILE A 6 30.54 20.18 -15.06
CA ILE A 6 29.72 20.06 -13.84
C ILE A 6 30.06 18.72 -13.19
N GLY A 7 30.66 18.77 -12.01
CA GLY A 7 31.00 17.59 -11.21
C GLY A 7 29.76 16.94 -10.60
N LYS A 8 29.63 15.62 -10.79
CA LYS A 8 28.68 14.77 -10.07
C LYS A 8 29.12 14.64 -8.62
N VAL A 9 28.30 15.12 -7.68
CA VAL A 9 28.50 14.88 -6.26
C VAL A 9 27.91 13.51 -5.94
N LEU A 10 28.80 12.56 -5.64
CA LEU A 10 28.47 11.22 -5.15
C LEU A 10 28.34 11.33 -3.61
N ILE A 11 27.13 11.19 -3.07
CA ILE A 11 26.93 11.09 -1.61
C ILE A 11 26.97 9.60 -1.26
N VAL A 12 28.12 9.16 -0.77
CA VAL A 12 28.30 7.85 -0.16
C VAL A 12 27.95 7.96 1.32
N ALA A 13 26.87 7.35 1.75
CA ALA A 13 26.52 7.21 3.16
C ALA A 13 27.20 5.95 3.72
N VAL A 14 28.33 6.14 4.43
CA VAL A 14 29.00 5.09 5.18
C VAL A 14 28.29 4.91 6.52
N TRP A 15 27.78 3.72 6.79
CA TRP A 15 27.29 3.33 8.11
C TRP A 15 28.42 2.64 8.88
N VAL A 16 28.99 3.34 9.87
CA VAL A 16 29.90 2.74 10.87
C VAL A 16 29.04 2.25 12.02
N GLY A 17 28.99 0.95 12.23
CA GLY A 17 28.38 0.34 13.40
C GLY A 17 29.32 0.49 14.61
N ILE A 18 28.91 1.25 15.62
CA ILE A 18 29.57 1.24 16.93
C ILE A 18 28.62 0.47 17.86
N GLY A 19 29.02 -0.74 18.21
CA GLY A 19 28.42 -1.51 19.29
C GLY A 19 28.84 -0.91 20.63
N LEU A 20 27.86 -0.44 21.42
CA LEU A 20 28.05 -0.12 22.82
C LEU A 20 27.09 -1.01 23.61
N GLU A 21 27.63 -2.06 24.25
CA GLU A 21 26.89 -2.84 25.22
C GLU A 21 26.83 -2.03 26.54
N ILE A 22 25.65 -1.50 26.84
CA ILE A 22 25.33 -1.01 28.17
C ILE A 22 24.29 -1.96 28.76
N GLY A 23 24.77 -2.85 29.63
CA GLY A 23 23.91 -3.70 30.44
C GLY A 23 23.14 -2.86 31.48
N THR A 24 21.85 -2.68 31.25
CA THR A 24 20.91 -2.28 32.30
C THR A 24 19.80 -3.32 32.34
N SER A 25 19.78 -4.08 33.47
CA SER A 25 18.69 -4.98 33.79
C SER A 25 17.41 -4.16 34.02
N VAL A 26 16.57 -4.08 33.04
CA VAL A 26 15.20 -3.56 33.16
C VAL A 26 14.28 -4.76 33.39
N ASN A 27 13.66 -4.79 34.59
CA ASN A 27 12.55 -5.72 34.86
C ASN A 27 11.45 -5.53 33.79
N SER A 28 11.42 -6.40 32.82
CA SER A 28 10.33 -6.48 31.85
C SER A 28 9.11 -7.11 32.53
N ALA A 29 8.20 -6.25 33.00
CA ALA A 29 6.84 -6.70 33.19
C ALA A 29 6.36 -7.18 31.80
N SER A 30 6.16 -8.48 31.64
CA SER A 30 5.59 -9.08 30.45
C SER A 30 4.16 -8.54 30.29
N ALA A 31 3.99 -7.54 29.44
CA ALA A 31 2.67 -7.19 28.94
C ALA A 31 2.13 -8.43 28.21
N GLN A 32 1.14 -9.06 28.81
CA GLN A 32 0.44 -10.19 28.26
C GLN A 32 -0.20 -9.74 26.93
N GLN A 33 0.34 -10.19 25.81
CA GLN A 33 -0.16 -9.89 24.48
C GLN A 33 -1.63 -10.36 24.40
N PRO A 34 -2.59 -9.50 23.98
CA PRO A 34 -3.95 -9.96 23.80
C PRO A 34 -3.96 -11.06 22.75
N ALA A 35 -4.56 -12.20 23.09
CA ALA A 35 -4.78 -13.30 22.17
C ALA A 35 -5.48 -12.78 20.92
N ALA A 36 -5.08 -13.30 19.75
CA ALA A 36 -5.73 -12.99 18.46
C ALA A 36 -7.26 -13.07 18.66
N SER A 37 -7.93 -11.93 18.47
CA SER A 37 -9.37 -11.84 18.75
C SER A 37 -10.11 -12.81 17.81
N SER A 38 -10.69 -13.86 18.39
CA SER A 38 -11.63 -14.76 17.72
C SER A 38 -13.02 -14.11 17.57
N GLY A 39 -13.05 -12.80 17.33
CA GLY A 39 -14.28 -12.07 17.08
C GLY A 39 -15.01 -12.62 15.86
N PRO A 40 -16.33 -12.54 15.81
CA PRO A 40 -17.10 -12.96 14.64
C PRO A 40 -16.61 -12.21 13.41
N LEU A 41 -16.51 -12.90 12.27
CA LEU A 41 -16.21 -12.24 10.99
C LEU A 41 -17.28 -11.17 10.72
N ILE A 42 -16.86 -9.94 10.56
CA ILE A 42 -17.75 -8.84 10.20
C ILE A 42 -18.22 -9.08 8.77
N GLN A 43 -19.53 -9.17 8.57
CA GLN A 43 -20.08 -9.26 7.22
C GLN A 43 -19.99 -7.89 6.53
N GLY A 44 -19.23 -7.85 5.43
CA GLY A 44 -19.09 -6.68 4.58
C GLY A 44 -20.01 -6.70 3.36
N LEU A 45 -19.81 -5.75 2.44
CA LEU A 45 -20.57 -5.65 1.19
C LEU A 45 -20.51 -6.93 0.37
N ALA A 46 -19.33 -7.58 0.31
CA ALA A 46 -19.11 -8.80 -0.45
C ALA A 46 -20.02 -9.97 -0.04
N ALA A 47 -20.57 -9.95 1.17
CA ALA A 47 -21.51 -10.99 1.62
C ALA A 47 -22.79 -11.07 0.77
N LYS A 48 -23.14 -10.01 0.02
CA LYS A 48 -24.30 -9.94 -0.87
C LYS A 48 -24.02 -10.51 -2.26
N TYR A 49 -22.74 -10.69 -2.60
CA TYR A 49 -22.26 -10.96 -3.96
C TYR A 49 -21.44 -12.24 -3.99
N VAL A 50 -22.05 -13.34 -4.43
CA VAL A 50 -21.31 -14.60 -4.61
C VAL A 50 -20.21 -14.40 -5.66
N ASN A 51 -18.98 -14.72 -5.29
CA ASN A 51 -17.80 -14.50 -6.14
C ASN A 51 -17.64 -13.05 -6.65
N ASP A 52 -18.08 -12.07 -5.87
CA ASP A 52 -18.14 -10.64 -6.23
C ASP A 52 -18.98 -10.33 -7.49
N ALA A 53 -19.78 -11.26 -7.99
CA ALA A 53 -20.58 -11.04 -9.19
C ALA A 53 -21.57 -9.89 -8.98
N GLY A 54 -21.42 -8.81 -9.75
CA GLY A 54 -22.24 -7.60 -9.65
C GLY A 54 -21.85 -6.63 -8.53
N ILE A 55 -20.78 -6.87 -7.79
CA ILE A 55 -20.34 -5.95 -6.71
C ILE A 55 -20.02 -4.54 -7.21
N ALA A 56 -19.61 -4.41 -8.48
CA ALA A 56 -19.32 -3.12 -9.10
C ALA A 56 -20.55 -2.20 -9.18
N GLU A 57 -21.75 -2.76 -9.14
CA GLU A 57 -23.02 -2.05 -9.24
C GLU A 57 -23.58 -1.65 -7.84
N ASP A 58 -22.95 -2.09 -6.75
CA ASP A 58 -23.36 -1.68 -5.40
C ASP A 58 -23.16 -0.16 -5.24
N PRO A 59 -24.16 0.59 -4.75
CA PRO A 59 -24.11 2.06 -4.63
C PRO A 59 -22.99 2.55 -3.68
N ASP A 60 -22.49 1.70 -2.80
CA ASP A 60 -21.36 2.02 -1.92
C ASP A 60 -20.00 1.74 -2.57
N VAL A 61 -19.96 1.07 -3.72
CA VAL A 61 -18.73 0.81 -4.49
C VAL A 61 -18.43 1.99 -5.42
N VAL A 62 -17.20 2.46 -5.42
CA VAL A 62 -16.74 3.54 -6.30
C VAL A 62 -15.80 3.05 -7.40
N PHE A 63 -15.22 1.88 -7.20
CA PHE A 63 -14.34 1.23 -8.18
C PHE A 63 -14.28 -0.27 -7.89
N ALA A 64 -14.32 -1.07 -8.95
CA ALA A 64 -14.04 -2.50 -8.90
C ALA A 64 -13.33 -2.96 -10.17
N ASP A 65 -12.36 -3.85 -10.02
CA ASP A 65 -11.66 -4.49 -11.12
C ASP A 65 -11.15 -5.88 -10.74
N ASP A 66 -11.44 -6.85 -11.60
CA ASP A 66 -11.03 -8.25 -11.49
C ASP A 66 -9.99 -8.64 -12.57
N PHE A 67 -9.47 -7.65 -13.30
CA PHE A 67 -8.50 -7.79 -14.38
C PHE A 67 -8.92 -8.67 -15.57
N GLU A 68 -10.15 -9.19 -15.60
CA GLU A 68 -10.63 -10.10 -16.65
C GLU A 68 -10.69 -9.45 -18.04
N SER A 69 -10.92 -8.14 -18.09
CA SER A 69 -10.97 -7.39 -19.34
C SER A 69 -9.59 -7.04 -19.90
N TRP A 70 -8.53 -7.14 -19.10
CA TRP A 70 -7.21 -6.71 -19.53
C TRP A 70 -6.49 -7.78 -20.35
N ARG A 71 -6.40 -7.56 -21.67
CA ARG A 71 -5.74 -8.46 -22.64
C ARG A 71 -4.31 -7.99 -23.00
N GLY A 72 -3.86 -6.85 -22.47
CA GLY A 72 -2.54 -6.30 -22.75
C GLY A 72 -1.41 -7.11 -22.09
N ASN A 73 -0.26 -7.10 -22.75
CA ASN A 73 0.97 -7.74 -22.28
C ASN A 73 1.81 -6.81 -21.38
N GLY A 74 1.24 -5.75 -20.83
CA GLY A 74 1.89 -4.86 -19.88
C GLY A 74 2.81 -3.80 -20.49
N THR A 75 2.84 -3.64 -21.80
CA THR A 75 3.92 -2.85 -22.39
C THR A 75 3.68 -1.35 -22.45
N GLN A 76 2.46 -0.82 -22.47
CA GLN A 76 2.28 0.64 -22.64
C GLN A 76 0.94 1.24 -22.19
N LYS A 77 -0.16 0.49 -22.11
CA LYS A 77 -1.46 1.02 -21.75
C LYS A 77 -2.00 0.30 -20.50
N PRO A 78 -2.40 1.05 -19.45
CA PRO A 78 -3.08 0.45 -18.32
C PRO A 78 -4.43 -0.17 -18.76
N PRO A 79 -5.00 -1.09 -17.97
CA PRO A 79 -6.40 -1.48 -18.13
C PRO A 79 -7.29 -0.23 -18.19
N ASP A 80 -8.39 -0.27 -18.91
CA ASP A 80 -9.22 0.92 -19.17
C ASP A 80 -9.70 1.65 -17.90
N LYS A 81 -9.81 0.94 -16.79
CA LYS A 81 -10.19 1.51 -15.49
C LYS A 81 -9.02 2.18 -14.73
N TRP A 82 -7.76 1.93 -15.12
CA TRP A 82 -6.58 2.44 -14.43
C TRP A 82 -5.93 3.61 -15.18
N HIS A 83 -5.28 4.50 -14.45
CA HIS A 83 -4.71 5.71 -15.04
C HIS A 83 -3.27 5.58 -15.47
N ALA A 84 -2.48 4.71 -14.83
CA ALA A 84 -1.10 4.51 -15.21
C ALA A 84 -0.57 3.13 -14.85
N ILE A 85 0.31 2.60 -15.69
CA ILE A 85 1.23 1.50 -15.36
C ILE A 85 2.53 2.11 -14.87
N ARG A 86 3.02 1.60 -13.74
CA ARG A 86 4.37 1.86 -13.23
C ARG A 86 5.24 0.66 -13.59
N GLN A 87 6.27 0.88 -14.36
CA GLN A 87 7.28 -0.12 -14.70
C GLN A 87 8.53 0.55 -15.26
N ASN A 88 9.65 -0.14 -15.20
CA ASN A 88 10.91 0.28 -15.77
C ASN A 88 11.63 -0.93 -16.44
N LYS A 89 12.92 -0.79 -16.81
CA LYS A 89 13.69 -1.88 -17.44
C LYS A 89 13.83 -3.14 -16.58
N THR A 90 13.61 -3.02 -15.26
CA THR A 90 13.77 -4.08 -14.27
C THR A 90 12.47 -4.49 -13.61
N SER A 91 11.35 -4.12 -14.18
CA SER A 91 10.02 -4.51 -13.70
C SER A 91 9.01 -4.66 -14.81
N HIS A 92 7.98 -5.46 -14.59
CA HIS A 92 6.79 -5.47 -15.44
C HIS A 92 5.51 -5.58 -14.62
N THR A 93 4.42 -5.10 -15.21
CA THR A 93 3.07 -5.15 -14.68
C THR A 93 2.15 -5.64 -15.79
N ARG A 94 1.46 -6.77 -15.62
CA ARG A 94 0.65 -7.39 -16.67
C ARG A 94 -0.44 -8.28 -16.11
N ALA A 95 -1.52 -8.50 -16.85
CA ALA A 95 -2.48 -9.55 -16.55
C ALA A 95 -2.01 -10.89 -17.17
N ILE A 96 -2.04 -11.93 -16.37
CA ILE A 96 -1.65 -13.30 -16.76
C ILE A 96 -2.80 -14.28 -16.51
N PRO A 97 -2.83 -15.45 -17.15
CA PRO A 97 -3.74 -16.53 -16.75
C PRO A 97 -3.53 -16.91 -15.29
N GLY A 98 -4.62 -17.02 -14.54
CA GLY A 98 -4.58 -17.37 -13.12
C GLY A 98 -5.93 -17.18 -12.46
N LYS A 99 -6.06 -17.70 -11.23
CA LYS A 99 -7.27 -17.57 -10.42
C LYS A 99 -6.92 -17.30 -8.97
N VAL A 100 -7.71 -16.45 -8.34
CA VAL A 100 -7.70 -16.35 -6.88
C VAL A 100 -8.19 -17.67 -6.28
N ALA A 101 -7.66 -18.05 -5.13
CA ALA A 101 -8.17 -19.19 -4.38
C ALA A 101 -8.73 -18.70 -3.02
N ILE A 102 -9.96 -19.06 -2.72
CA ILE A 102 -10.67 -18.69 -1.50
C ILE A 102 -10.92 -19.95 -0.69
N ALA A 103 -10.32 -20.04 0.50
CA ALA A 103 -10.41 -21.22 1.35
C ALA A 103 -10.10 -22.54 0.60
N GLY A 104 -9.10 -22.50 -0.29
CA GLY A 104 -8.67 -23.66 -1.08
C GLY A 104 -9.53 -23.97 -2.31
N LYS A 105 -10.62 -23.24 -2.55
CA LYS A 105 -11.44 -23.37 -3.77
C LYS A 105 -11.02 -22.30 -4.80
N ALA A 106 -11.03 -22.66 -6.09
CA ALA A 106 -10.81 -21.69 -7.15
C ALA A 106 -11.93 -20.63 -7.16
N GLY A 107 -11.54 -19.38 -7.12
CA GLY A 107 -12.43 -18.25 -7.26
C GLY A 107 -12.86 -18.01 -8.72
N PRO A 108 -13.61 -16.92 -8.97
CA PRO A 108 -14.05 -16.54 -10.30
C PRO A 108 -12.87 -16.11 -11.19
N GLY A 109 -13.17 -15.95 -12.48
CA GLY A 109 -12.23 -15.41 -13.43
C GLY A 109 -11.18 -16.40 -13.92
N ASP A 110 -10.32 -15.95 -14.81
CA ASP A 110 -9.20 -16.70 -15.39
C ASP A 110 -7.92 -15.86 -15.56
N ARG A 111 -7.92 -14.62 -15.05
CA ARG A 111 -6.79 -13.70 -15.10
C ARG A 111 -6.51 -13.05 -13.75
N ILE A 112 -5.25 -12.78 -13.53
CA ILE A 112 -4.76 -12.09 -12.33
C ILE A 112 -3.73 -11.03 -12.74
N LEU A 113 -3.56 -9.99 -11.94
CA LEU A 113 -2.48 -9.03 -12.10
C LEU A 113 -1.17 -9.61 -11.54
N GLU A 114 -0.11 -9.66 -12.36
CA GLU A 114 1.25 -9.94 -11.93
C GLU A 114 2.08 -8.66 -11.94
N ILE A 115 2.76 -8.36 -10.84
CA ILE A 115 3.83 -7.38 -10.77
C ILE A 115 5.10 -8.14 -10.45
N ALA A 116 6.10 -8.05 -11.34
CA ALA A 116 7.41 -8.67 -11.16
C ALA A 116 8.50 -7.61 -11.20
N CYS A 117 9.43 -7.68 -10.25
CA CYS A 117 10.59 -6.81 -10.18
C CYS A 117 11.87 -7.65 -10.10
N TRP A 118 12.87 -7.30 -10.92
CA TRP A 118 14.21 -7.86 -10.87
C TRP A 118 15.09 -6.97 -10.03
N HIS A 119 15.80 -7.55 -9.09
CA HIS A 119 16.80 -6.79 -8.34
C HIS A 119 18.00 -6.47 -9.22
N GLU A 120 18.34 -5.18 -9.31
CA GLU A 120 19.63 -4.70 -9.82
C GLU A 120 20.31 -3.86 -8.74
N PRO A 121 21.54 -4.21 -8.31
CA PRO A 121 22.27 -3.47 -7.29
C PRO A 121 22.38 -1.99 -7.62
N GLY A 122 22.12 -1.12 -6.63
CA GLY A 122 22.20 0.34 -6.78
C GLY A 122 21.03 1.00 -7.51
N GLU A 123 20.05 0.25 -8.02
CA GLU A 123 18.88 0.79 -8.69
C GLU A 123 17.59 0.56 -7.86
N SER A 124 16.67 1.52 -7.94
CA SER A 124 15.31 1.33 -7.42
C SER A 124 14.43 0.72 -8.51
N GLN A 125 13.69 -0.31 -8.17
CA GLN A 125 12.74 -0.97 -9.04
C GLN A 125 11.32 -0.64 -8.60
N VAL A 126 10.44 -0.37 -9.57
CA VAL A 126 9.03 -0.13 -9.31
C VAL A 126 8.18 -0.80 -10.38
N GLY A 127 7.18 -1.53 -9.94
CA GLY A 127 6.12 -2.07 -10.80
C GLY A 127 4.76 -1.81 -10.17
N GLY A 128 3.71 -1.66 -10.97
CA GLY A 128 2.38 -1.49 -10.42
C GLY A 128 1.38 -0.78 -11.31
N LEU A 129 0.19 -0.61 -10.77
CA LEU A 129 -0.91 0.16 -11.33
C LEU A 129 -1.26 1.30 -10.39
N SER A 130 -1.60 2.46 -10.94
CA SER A 130 -2.13 3.58 -10.16
C SER A 130 -3.47 4.05 -10.68
N LEU A 131 -4.36 4.36 -9.74
CA LEU A 131 -5.71 4.86 -9.94
C LEU A 131 -5.83 6.23 -9.28
N LYS A 132 -6.24 7.23 -10.05
CA LYS A 132 -6.56 8.55 -9.53
C LYS A 132 -7.99 8.54 -9.00
N LEU A 133 -8.14 8.60 -7.70
CA LEU A 133 -9.43 8.67 -7.00
C LEU A 133 -10.00 10.09 -6.96
N GLY A 134 -9.21 11.07 -7.37
CA GLY A 134 -9.58 12.48 -7.45
C GLY A 134 -8.52 13.25 -8.20
N ASN A 135 -8.63 14.57 -8.22
CA ASN A 135 -7.65 15.44 -8.84
C ASN A 135 -6.29 15.29 -8.15
N TYR A 136 -5.39 14.55 -8.77
CA TYR A 136 -4.05 14.28 -8.27
C TYR A 136 -2.98 15.20 -8.86
N ASN A 137 -3.23 15.72 -10.03
CA ASN A 137 -2.43 16.75 -10.70
C ASN A 137 -3.39 17.74 -11.37
N HIS A 138 -2.89 18.88 -11.81
CA HIS A 138 -3.68 19.97 -12.39
C HIS A 138 -4.44 19.62 -13.70
N ALA A 139 -4.38 18.35 -14.14
CA ALA A 139 -4.98 17.89 -15.37
C ALA A 139 -6.45 17.44 -15.25
N ASN A 140 -7.08 17.63 -14.10
CA ASN A 140 -8.49 17.30 -13.84
C ASN A 140 -8.88 15.85 -14.22
N GLU A 141 -7.98 14.89 -14.01
CA GLU A 141 -8.19 13.49 -14.27
C GLU A 141 -8.42 12.72 -12.96
N GLY A 142 -9.47 11.97 -12.86
CA GLY A 142 -9.77 11.14 -11.69
C GLY A 142 -11.25 10.84 -11.55
N LEU A 143 -11.61 10.05 -10.53
CA LEU A 143 -12.99 9.63 -10.24
C LEU A 143 -13.79 10.67 -9.43
N GLY A 144 -13.39 11.95 -9.42
CA GLY A 144 -14.03 13.04 -8.70
C GLY A 144 -13.05 13.89 -7.90
N ASP A 145 -13.53 14.56 -6.82
CA ASP A 145 -12.72 15.50 -6.02
C ASP A 145 -11.83 14.81 -4.97
N GLY A 146 -11.82 13.49 -4.93
CA GLY A 146 -11.18 12.73 -3.88
C GLY A 146 -12.07 12.52 -2.67
N TYR A 147 -11.55 11.85 -1.65
CA TYR A 147 -12.35 11.32 -0.56
C TYR A 147 -11.74 11.61 0.81
N ASP A 148 -12.59 11.75 1.83
CA ASP A 148 -12.15 11.86 3.22
C ASP A 148 -11.95 10.48 3.87
N GLU A 149 -12.66 9.47 3.38
CA GLU A 149 -12.68 8.13 3.95
C GLU A 149 -12.93 7.08 2.87
N ARG A 150 -12.18 5.98 2.87
CA ARG A 150 -12.38 4.84 1.95
C ARG A 150 -11.91 3.55 2.57
N TYR A 151 -12.60 2.48 2.13
CA TYR A 151 -12.23 1.09 2.28
C TYR A 151 -11.70 0.59 0.96
N VAL A 152 -10.60 -0.16 0.98
CA VAL A 152 -9.96 -0.74 -0.20
C VAL A 152 -9.67 -2.21 0.09
N ARG A 153 -10.36 -3.10 -0.59
CA ARG A 153 -10.16 -4.54 -0.50
C ARG A 153 -9.54 -5.04 -1.80
N TYR A 154 -8.60 -5.96 -1.70
CA TYR A 154 -8.02 -6.72 -2.80
C TYR A 154 -7.53 -8.08 -2.31
N TYR A 155 -7.36 -9.01 -3.23
CA TYR A 155 -6.64 -10.25 -2.97
C TYR A 155 -5.18 -10.08 -3.36
N ILE A 156 -4.29 -10.66 -2.55
CA ILE A 156 -2.84 -10.63 -2.77
C ILE A 156 -2.26 -12.02 -2.58
N LYS A 157 -1.30 -12.38 -3.41
CA LYS A 157 -0.44 -13.55 -3.23
C LYS A 157 1.00 -13.17 -3.50
N PHE A 158 1.87 -13.44 -2.57
CA PHE A 158 3.31 -13.37 -2.77
C PHE A 158 3.79 -14.69 -3.39
N ASP A 159 4.67 -14.60 -4.39
CA ASP A 159 5.25 -15.78 -5.04
C ASP A 159 5.97 -16.67 -4.01
N GLU A 160 6.05 -17.98 -4.26
CA GLU A 160 6.69 -18.94 -3.34
C GLU A 160 8.18 -18.61 -3.07
N ASN A 161 8.83 -17.94 -4.01
CA ASN A 161 10.20 -17.46 -3.88
C ASN A 161 10.29 -16.03 -3.33
N TYR A 162 9.16 -15.46 -2.89
CA TYR A 162 9.14 -14.10 -2.36
C TYR A 162 10.08 -13.95 -1.16
N ARG A 163 10.82 -12.86 -1.15
CA ARG A 163 11.68 -12.47 -0.03
C ARG A 163 11.21 -11.14 0.51
N ALA A 164 11.04 -11.06 1.82
CA ALA A 164 10.68 -9.83 2.51
C ALA A 164 11.82 -8.83 2.37
N VAL A 165 11.74 -8.01 1.35
CA VAL A 165 12.60 -6.85 1.11
C VAL A 165 11.69 -5.65 0.98
N ARG A 166 12.11 -4.49 1.45
CA ARG A 166 11.37 -3.23 1.52
C ARG A 166 10.47 -3.03 0.30
N ASN A 167 9.22 -3.44 0.43
CA ASN A 167 8.26 -3.48 -0.66
C ASN A 167 6.92 -2.92 -0.18
N HIS A 168 6.23 -2.20 -1.03
CA HIS A 168 4.94 -1.61 -0.74
C HIS A 168 3.86 -2.37 -1.51
N GLY A 169 2.97 -3.10 -0.82
CA GLY A 169 1.89 -3.86 -1.46
C GLY A 169 0.80 -2.97 -2.04
N SER A 170 0.39 -1.91 -1.32
CA SER A 170 -0.56 -0.92 -1.81
C SER A 170 -0.37 0.42 -1.13
N ASN A 171 -0.77 1.49 -1.83
CA ASN A 171 -0.62 2.85 -1.35
C ASN A 171 -1.92 3.62 -1.44
N LEU A 172 -2.22 4.41 -0.40
CA LEU A 172 -3.20 5.49 -0.43
C LEU A 172 -2.49 6.81 -0.16
N GLY A 173 -2.94 7.87 -0.80
CA GLY A 173 -2.34 9.18 -0.59
C GLY A 173 -3.12 10.30 -1.24
N GLY A 174 -2.64 11.52 -1.02
CA GLY A 174 -3.22 12.71 -1.62
C GLY A 174 -2.23 13.86 -1.69
N ARG A 175 -2.59 14.83 -2.55
CA ARG A 175 -1.85 16.09 -2.74
C ARG A 175 -2.79 17.27 -2.62
N ASP A 176 -2.32 18.35 -2.01
CA ASP A 176 -3.01 19.62 -1.96
C ASP A 176 -2.65 20.45 -3.19
N LEU A 177 -3.51 20.42 -4.19
CA LEU A 177 -3.32 21.16 -5.44
C LEU A 177 -3.60 22.66 -5.32
N THR A 178 -4.05 23.15 -4.17
CA THR A 178 -4.16 24.60 -3.91
C THR A 178 -2.81 25.22 -3.63
N MET A 179 -1.82 24.41 -3.26
CA MET A 179 -0.43 24.86 -3.10
C MET A 179 0.23 25.04 -4.47
N LYS A 180 1.16 26.00 -4.54
CA LYS A 180 1.92 26.28 -5.77
C LYS A 180 2.79 25.09 -6.21
N ASP A 181 3.38 24.37 -5.26
CA ASP A 181 4.29 23.25 -5.52
C ASP A 181 4.16 22.18 -4.41
N PRO A 182 3.06 21.40 -4.41
CA PRO A 182 2.91 20.32 -3.45
C PRO A 182 3.89 19.19 -3.77
N ALA A 183 4.42 18.54 -2.75
CA ALA A 183 5.30 17.39 -2.95
C ALA A 183 4.58 16.22 -3.62
N TRP A 184 5.34 15.35 -4.29
CA TRP A 184 4.82 14.09 -4.80
C TRP A 184 4.44 13.16 -3.64
N VAL A 185 3.33 12.44 -3.78
CA VAL A 185 2.95 11.42 -2.80
C VAL A 185 4.05 10.35 -2.73
N GLY A 186 4.48 10.05 -1.50
CA GLY A 186 5.58 9.13 -1.26
C GLY A 186 6.97 9.74 -1.42
N MET A 187 7.11 11.05 -1.63
CA MET A 187 8.43 11.71 -1.64
C MET A 187 9.14 11.49 -0.30
N ALA A 188 10.33 10.91 -0.37
CA ALA A 188 11.13 10.54 0.79
C ALA A 188 11.82 11.74 1.45
N ALA A 189 12.32 11.51 2.67
CA ALA A 189 13.14 12.45 3.44
C ALA A 189 12.47 13.80 3.80
N ILE A 190 11.15 13.87 3.82
CA ILE A 190 10.40 15.06 4.23
C ILE A 190 9.92 14.90 5.68
N ARG A 191 10.37 15.77 6.58
CA ARG A 191 9.96 15.75 7.99
C ARG A 191 8.54 16.24 8.20
N ASP A 192 8.20 17.40 7.66
CA ASP A 192 6.85 17.99 7.77
C ASP A 192 6.10 17.83 6.45
N VAL A 193 5.35 16.76 6.33
CA VAL A 193 4.55 16.48 5.13
C VAL A 193 3.40 17.45 4.95
N ALA A 194 2.87 18.00 6.04
CA ALA A 194 1.76 18.94 5.97
C ALA A 194 2.19 20.29 5.35
N SER A 195 3.43 20.75 5.60
CA SER A 195 3.98 21.94 4.94
C SER A 195 4.26 21.71 3.46
N ARG A 196 4.33 20.46 3.02
CA ARG A 196 4.57 20.06 1.64
C ARG A 196 3.29 19.60 0.92
N GLY A 197 2.14 19.71 1.59
CA GLY A 197 0.82 19.50 1.02
C GLY A 197 0.57 18.09 0.50
N TYR A 198 1.03 17.07 1.22
CA TYR A 198 0.71 15.69 0.90
C TYR A 198 0.65 14.81 2.15
N PHE A 199 0.04 13.65 2.01
CA PHE A 199 0.19 12.50 2.91
C PHE A 199 0.36 11.23 2.08
N TYR A 200 0.84 10.18 2.73
CA TYR A 200 1.05 8.88 2.11
C TYR A 200 0.87 7.79 3.16
N SER A 201 0.23 6.72 2.79
CA SER A 201 0.13 5.50 3.58
C SER A 201 0.39 4.30 2.68
N GLY A 202 1.56 3.71 2.83
CA GLY A 202 1.95 2.45 2.20
C GLY A 202 1.60 1.28 3.09
N LEU A 203 1.18 0.18 2.50
CA LEU A 203 1.06 -1.11 3.16
C LEU A 203 2.16 -2.01 2.60
N GLN A 204 3.05 -2.46 3.48
CA GLN A 204 4.22 -3.23 3.08
C GLN A 204 4.29 -4.54 3.87
N PRO A 205 4.78 -5.62 3.24
CA PRO A 205 5.09 -6.83 3.96
C PRO A 205 6.30 -6.60 4.87
N ASP A 206 6.20 -7.06 6.08
CA ASP A 206 7.28 -7.11 7.07
C ASP A 206 7.56 -8.56 7.45
N GLY A 207 8.79 -8.87 7.74
CA GLY A 207 9.20 -10.22 8.12
C GLY A 207 10.72 -10.40 8.01
N LYS A 208 11.20 -11.51 8.55
CA LYS A 208 12.61 -11.90 8.37
C LYS A 208 12.84 -12.30 6.92
N GLN A 209 13.98 -11.91 6.37
CA GLN A 209 14.38 -12.34 5.03
C GLN A 209 14.32 -13.88 4.90
N GLY A 210 13.64 -14.34 3.84
CA GLY A 210 13.43 -15.77 3.58
C GLY A 210 12.33 -16.42 4.43
N SER A 211 11.57 -15.64 5.22
CA SER A 211 10.41 -16.15 5.92
C SER A 211 9.32 -16.57 4.94
N GLN A 212 8.68 -17.70 5.24
CA GLN A 212 7.48 -18.16 4.54
C GLN A 212 6.19 -17.52 5.12
N GLU A 213 6.32 -16.80 6.21
CA GLU A 213 5.26 -16.04 6.85
C GLU A 213 5.68 -14.57 6.94
N LEU A 214 4.83 -13.70 6.41
CA LEU A 214 4.99 -12.26 6.39
C LEU A 214 3.89 -11.63 7.23
N GLU A 215 4.17 -10.46 7.75
CA GLU A 215 3.19 -9.59 8.36
C GLU A 215 3.02 -8.35 7.46
N MET A 216 1.82 -7.78 7.42
CA MET A 216 1.63 -6.50 6.74
C MET A 216 1.74 -5.38 7.77
N ALA A 217 2.46 -4.32 7.43
CA ALA A 217 2.63 -3.14 8.27
C ALA A 217 2.30 -1.86 7.49
N PHE A 218 1.75 -0.87 8.18
CA PHE A 218 1.65 0.47 7.60
C PHE A 218 3.00 1.16 7.63
N TYR A 219 3.28 1.88 6.56
CA TYR A 219 4.41 2.79 6.42
C TYR A 219 3.87 4.15 5.99
N SER A 220 3.66 5.05 6.96
CA SER A 220 2.85 6.23 6.73
C SER A 220 3.61 7.53 6.93
N TYR A 221 3.34 8.48 6.03
CA TYR A 221 3.74 9.87 6.14
C TYR A 221 2.53 10.69 6.56
N HIS A 222 2.51 11.11 7.82
CA HIS A 222 1.46 11.92 8.42
C HIS A 222 2.07 13.09 9.21
N MET A 223 1.25 14.00 9.70
CA MET A 223 1.74 15.24 10.33
C MET A 223 2.61 14.99 11.57
N ASP A 224 2.32 13.94 12.31
CA ASP A 224 2.96 13.66 13.63
C ASP A 224 4.15 12.70 13.54
N LYS A 225 4.58 12.32 12.33
CA LYS A 225 5.74 11.45 12.19
C LYS A 225 7.02 12.09 12.70
N LYS A 226 7.86 11.30 13.35
CA LYS A 226 9.03 11.82 14.09
C LYS A 226 10.28 12.00 13.23
N GLY A 227 10.43 11.24 12.19
CA GLY A 227 11.65 11.20 11.38
C GLY A 227 11.47 11.78 9.97
N PRO A 228 12.52 11.79 9.15
CA PRO A 228 12.43 12.15 7.73
C PRO A 228 11.69 11.08 6.90
N TRP A 229 11.66 9.85 7.38
CA TRP A 229 11.02 8.70 6.72
C TRP A 229 9.62 8.47 7.26
N GLY A 230 8.84 7.61 6.59
CA GLY A 230 7.54 7.20 7.09
C GLY A 230 7.68 6.43 8.41
N ASP A 231 6.68 6.56 9.26
CA ASP A 231 6.61 5.78 10.47
C ASP A 231 6.14 4.35 10.12
N ALA A 232 6.94 3.36 10.49
CA ALA A 232 6.50 1.98 10.53
C ALA A 232 5.87 1.70 11.90
N TYR A 233 4.79 0.93 11.93
CA TYR A 233 3.99 0.77 13.13
C TYR A 233 4.01 -0.64 13.66
N GLU A 234 3.95 -0.73 15.00
CA GLU A 234 3.75 -1.98 15.70
C GLU A 234 2.42 -2.62 15.25
N ILE A 235 2.47 -3.89 14.94
CA ILE A 235 1.31 -4.68 14.58
C ILE A 235 0.59 -5.05 15.87
N GLN A 236 -0.66 -4.61 16.00
CA GLN A 236 -1.48 -4.92 17.18
C GLN A 236 -1.92 -6.38 17.22
N THR A 237 -2.18 -6.96 16.06
CA THR A 237 -2.55 -8.36 15.92
C THR A 237 -1.77 -8.94 14.76
N ARG A 238 -0.93 -9.92 15.05
CA ARG A 238 -0.14 -10.59 14.01
C ARG A 238 -1.00 -11.64 13.34
N ILE A 239 -1.40 -11.37 12.11
CA ILE A 239 -2.09 -12.32 11.24
C ILE A 239 -1.12 -12.59 10.09
N PRO A 240 -0.49 -13.78 10.05
CA PRO A 240 0.53 -14.07 9.05
C PRO A 240 -0.08 -14.16 7.65
N ILE A 241 0.65 -13.59 6.71
CA ILE A 241 0.45 -13.76 5.27
C ILE A 241 1.43 -14.82 4.80
N ARG A 242 0.93 -15.94 4.30
CA ARG A 242 1.79 -17.03 3.82
C ARG A 242 2.13 -16.83 2.36
N VAL A 243 3.42 -16.93 2.02
CA VAL A 243 3.85 -16.95 0.62
C VAL A 243 3.21 -18.13 -0.12
N GLY A 244 2.98 -17.99 -1.41
CA GLY A 244 2.28 -18.99 -2.22
C GLY A 244 0.77 -19.08 -2.00
N THR A 245 0.21 -18.35 -1.02
CA THR A 245 -1.22 -18.40 -0.66
C THR A 245 -1.91 -17.07 -0.96
N TRP A 246 -3.15 -17.14 -1.45
CA TRP A 246 -4.00 -15.97 -1.61
C TRP A 246 -4.57 -15.53 -0.27
N HIS A 247 -4.48 -14.24 0.01
CA HIS A 247 -5.08 -13.59 1.17
C HIS A 247 -5.97 -12.43 0.75
N CYS A 248 -7.09 -12.27 1.44
CA CYS A 248 -7.92 -11.08 1.35
C CYS A 248 -7.32 -9.99 2.24
N VAL A 249 -6.89 -8.90 1.65
CA VAL A 249 -6.42 -7.73 2.38
C VAL A 249 -7.42 -6.61 2.19
N GLU A 250 -7.85 -6.01 3.30
CA GLU A 250 -8.65 -4.80 3.27
C GLU A 250 -8.05 -3.75 4.18
N ARG A 251 -7.94 -2.55 3.66
CA ARG A 251 -7.48 -1.38 4.41
C ARG A 251 -8.57 -0.31 4.45
N HIS A 252 -8.67 0.35 5.57
CA HIS A 252 -9.49 1.52 5.76
C HIS A 252 -8.61 2.72 6.07
N MET A 253 -8.96 3.87 5.52
CA MET A 253 -8.34 5.14 5.84
C MET A 253 -9.44 6.19 5.99
N LYS A 254 -9.41 6.89 7.12
CA LYS A 254 -10.19 8.10 7.37
C LYS A 254 -9.25 9.25 7.67
N LEU A 255 -9.35 10.31 6.88
CA LEU A 255 -8.59 11.53 7.13
C LEU A 255 -9.15 12.27 8.35
N ASN A 256 -8.27 12.97 9.02
CA ASN A 256 -8.67 13.80 10.16
C ASN A 256 -9.55 14.98 9.76
N SER A 257 -10.41 15.39 10.68
CA SER A 257 -11.22 16.61 10.59
C SER A 257 -10.37 17.87 10.76
N ILE A 258 -10.89 18.97 10.24
CA ILE A 258 -10.37 20.33 10.46
C ILE A 258 -11.41 21.10 11.27
N ALA A 259 -10.99 21.69 12.37
CA ALA A 259 -11.88 22.46 13.24
C ALA A 259 -12.44 23.69 12.48
N PRO A 260 -13.77 23.88 12.41
CA PRO A 260 -14.37 24.94 11.58
C PRO A 260 -14.00 26.35 12.02
N THR A 261 -13.74 26.55 13.30
CA THR A 261 -13.51 27.87 13.91
C THR A 261 -12.02 28.23 13.98
N THR A 262 -11.14 27.25 14.28
CA THR A 262 -9.71 27.51 14.47
C THR A 262 -8.86 27.08 13.27
N ASN A 263 -9.43 26.35 12.32
CA ASN A 263 -8.71 25.68 11.21
C ASN A 263 -7.59 24.74 11.68
N GLU A 264 -7.71 24.22 12.90
CA GLU A 264 -6.75 23.26 13.43
C GLU A 264 -7.08 21.83 13.00
N ALA A 265 -6.04 21.04 12.74
CA ALA A 265 -6.16 19.62 12.45
C ALA A 265 -6.50 18.84 13.73
N ILE A 266 -7.68 18.23 13.78
CA ILE A 266 -8.11 17.39 14.91
C ILE A 266 -7.46 16.01 14.77
N ALA A 267 -7.01 15.42 15.87
CA ALA A 267 -6.40 14.09 15.85
C ALA A 267 -7.49 12.98 15.91
N ASP A 268 -8.30 12.86 14.85
CA ASP A 268 -9.43 11.93 14.74
C ASP A 268 -9.40 11.06 13.47
N GLY A 269 -8.30 11.12 12.72
CA GLY A 269 -8.04 10.24 11.59
C GLY A 269 -7.62 8.83 12.03
N CYS A 270 -7.83 7.84 11.17
CA CYS A 270 -7.46 6.46 11.45
C CYS A 270 -6.99 5.69 10.22
N GLU A 271 -6.27 4.61 10.50
CA GLU A 271 -5.93 3.54 9.55
C GLU A 271 -6.25 2.19 10.18
N GLU A 272 -6.86 1.31 9.41
CA GLU A 272 -7.15 -0.05 9.83
C GLU A 272 -6.77 -1.04 8.73
N LEU A 273 -6.39 -2.24 9.14
CA LEU A 273 -6.04 -3.35 8.26
C LEU A 273 -6.74 -4.62 8.71
N TRP A 274 -7.43 -5.26 7.80
CA TRP A 274 -7.94 -6.62 7.94
C TRP A 274 -7.18 -7.57 7.02
N VAL A 275 -6.91 -8.76 7.53
CA VAL A 275 -6.38 -9.90 6.77
C VAL A 275 -7.36 -11.04 6.92
N ASP A 276 -7.86 -11.57 5.80
CA ASP A 276 -8.84 -12.65 5.73
C ASP A 276 -10.08 -12.38 6.61
N GLY A 277 -10.56 -11.12 6.58
CA GLY A 277 -11.73 -10.66 7.33
C GLY A 277 -11.52 -10.44 8.83
N ARG A 278 -10.29 -10.55 9.32
CA ARG A 278 -9.94 -10.30 10.73
C ARG A 278 -9.14 -9.02 10.88
N LEU A 279 -9.53 -8.19 11.83
CA LEU A 279 -8.80 -6.94 12.14
C LEU A 279 -7.38 -7.29 12.63
N SER A 280 -6.38 -6.79 11.92
CA SER A 280 -4.95 -6.99 12.21
C SER A 280 -4.31 -5.78 12.85
N ILE A 281 -4.60 -4.59 12.33
CA ILE A 281 -4.04 -3.32 12.81
C ILE A 281 -5.17 -2.30 12.93
N ARG A 282 -5.18 -1.53 14.02
CA ARG A 282 -5.99 -0.32 14.15
C ARG A 282 -5.12 0.79 14.73
N ARG A 283 -5.18 1.95 14.08
CA ARG A 283 -4.47 3.15 14.48
C ARG A 283 -5.41 4.34 14.45
N GLU A 284 -5.53 4.99 15.55
CA GLU A 284 -6.40 6.15 15.75
C GLU A 284 -5.59 7.37 16.17
N GLY A 285 -6.23 8.53 16.18
CA GLY A 285 -5.59 9.78 16.59
C GLY A 285 -4.60 10.33 15.57
N LEU A 286 -4.73 9.97 14.30
CA LEU A 286 -3.82 10.39 13.24
C LEU A 286 -4.22 11.74 12.66
N ARG A 287 -3.22 12.53 12.26
CA ARG A 287 -3.41 13.77 11.50
C ARG A 287 -2.68 13.66 10.17
N PHE A 288 -3.43 13.56 9.08
CA PHE A 288 -2.90 13.46 7.72
C PHE A 288 -2.84 14.80 7.01
N ARG A 289 -3.73 15.74 7.37
CA ARG A 289 -3.93 16.99 6.66
C ARG A 289 -4.17 18.19 7.57
N ARG A 290 -3.80 19.39 7.06
CA ARG A 290 -4.09 20.71 7.68
C ARG A 290 -5.25 21.44 7.01
N VAL A 291 -5.65 21.01 5.83
CA VAL A 291 -6.69 21.67 5.02
C VAL A 291 -7.68 20.65 4.50
N PRO A 292 -8.97 20.99 4.41
CA PRO A 292 -10.02 20.08 3.95
C PRO A 292 -9.87 19.68 2.46
N GLN A 293 -9.17 20.48 1.66
CA GLN A 293 -8.93 20.21 0.23
C GLN A 293 -7.97 19.04 0.00
N LEU A 294 -7.09 18.74 0.96
CA LEU A 294 -6.24 17.57 0.88
C LEU A 294 -7.07 16.32 1.15
N LYS A 295 -7.32 15.55 0.10
CA LYS A 295 -8.19 14.36 0.06
C LYS A 295 -7.39 13.11 -0.30
N ILE A 296 -7.99 11.94 -0.12
CA ILE A 296 -7.49 10.69 -0.72
C ILE A 296 -7.75 10.79 -2.22
N THR A 297 -6.69 10.99 -2.99
CA THR A 297 -6.78 11.20 -4.46
C THR A 297 -5.99 10.17 -5.25
N LEU A 298 -5.24 9.29 -4.58
CA LEU A 298 -4.43 8.25 -5.20
C LEU A 298 -4.62 6.92 -4.48
N PHE A 299 -4.81 5.87 -5.27
CA PHE A 299 -4.60 4.49 -4.89
C PHE A 299 -3.61 3.83 -5.85
N ALA A 300 -2.72 2.99 -5.35
CA ALA A 300 -1.82 2.19 -6.18
C ALA A 300 -1.64 0.79 -5.61
N LEU A 301 -1.62 -0.20 -6.50
CA LEU A 301 -0.98 -1.49 -6.26
C LEU A 301 0.46 -1.35 -6.71
N GLU A 302 1.41 -1.60 -5.84
CA GLU A 302 2.79 -1.29 -6.13
C GLU A 302 3.75 -2.28 -5.48
N THR A 303 4.74 -2.68 -6.24
CA THR A 303 5.92 -3.38 -5.76
C THR A 303 7.11 -2.46 -5.96
N TYR A 304 7.82 -2.14 -4.89
CA TYR A 304 8.92 -1.20 -4.91
C TYR A 304 10.11 -1.75 -4.11
N TYR A 305 11.26 -1.79 -4.77
CA TYR A 305 12.54 -2.13 -4.16
C TYR A 305 13.45 -0.92 -4.12
N HIS A 306 14.07 -0.67 -2.99
CA HIS A 306 15.07 0.38 -2.86
C HIS A 306 16.22 -0.06 -1.97
N GLY A 307 17.44 0.04 -2.52
CA GLY A 307 18.66 -0.06 -1.73
C GLY A 307 18.88 -1.44 -1.11
N LEU A 308 18.63 -2.52 -1.85
CA LEU A 308 19.19 -3.81 -1.45
C LEU A 308 20.71 -3.74 -1.53
N PRO A 309 21.42 -4.27 -0.53
CA PRO A 309 22.87 -4.33 -0.55
C PRO A 309 23.40 -5.08 -1.79
N GLU A 310 24.57 -4.66 -2.28
CA GLU A 310 25.21 -5.26 -3.46
C GLU A 310 25.50 -6.76 -3.29
N GLU A 311 25.71 -7.22 -2.05
CA GLU A 311 25.93 -8.63 -1.71
C GLU A 311 24.78 -9.56 -2.07
N PHE A 312 23.56 -9.04 -2.26
CA PHE A 312 22.44 -9.85 -2.74
C PHE A 312 22.54 -10.21 -4.22
N GLY A 313 23.43 -9.54 -4.99
CA GLY A 313 23.61 -9.79 -6.40
C GLY A 313 22.30 -9.65 -7.20
N ARG A 314 22.28 -10.17 -8.42
CA ARG A 314 21.07 -10.25 -9.24
C ARG A 314 20.21 -11.41 -8.76
N LEU A 315 19.03 -11.08 -8.24
CA LEU A 315 18.05 -12.08 -7.78
C LEU A 315 17.07 -12.40 -8.91
N ASP A 316 16.48 -13.60 -8.83
CA ASP A 316 15.31 -13.95 -9.62
C ASP A 316 14.19 -12.91 -9.37
N PRO A 317 13.30 -12.68 -10.37
CA PRO A 317 12.25 -11.70 -10.21
C PRO A 317 11.36 -12.05 -9.03
N ILE A 318 11.14 -11.07 -8.17
CA ILE A 318 10.17 -11.18 -7.10
C ILE A 318 8.81 -10.81 -7.67
N LYS A 319 7.83 -11.68 -7.46
CA LYS A 319 6.51 -11.54 -8.01
C LYS A 319 5.48 -11.40 -6.90
N VAL A 320 4.55 -10.49 -7.14
CA VAL A 320 3.35 -10.32 -6.32
C VAL A 320 2.15 -10.33 -7.25
N TYR A 321 1.12 -11.04 -6.86
CA TYR A 321 -0.11 -11.19 -7.63
C TYR A 321 -1.25 -10.49 -6.90
N PHE A 322 -2.12 -9.85 -7.68
CA PHE A 322 -3.32 -9.19 -7.15
C PHE A 322 -4.54 -9.58 -7.97
N ASP A 323 -5.69 -9.50 -7.31
CA ASP A 323 -6.97 -9.75 -7.94
C ASP A 323 -8.13 -9.09 -7.18
N ASN A 324 -9.30 -9.01 -7.82
CA ASN A 324 -10.56 -8.59 -7.20
C ASN A 324 -10.45 -7.34 -6.33
N VAL A 325 -9.99 -6.24 -6.93
CA VAL A 325 -9.89 -4.94 -6.26
C VAL A 325 -11.27 -4.30 -6.14
N VAL A 326 -11.64 -3.88 -4.92
CA VAL A 326 -12.87 -3.11 -4.65
C VAL A 326 -12.55 -1.93 -3.77
N ILE A 327 -12.97 -0.74 -4.18
CA ILE A 327 -12.90 0.49 -3.39
C ILE A 327 -14.32 0.95 -3.08
N ALA A 328 -14.63 1.12 -1.79
CA ALA A 328 -15.99 1.37 -1.35
C ALA A 328 -16.07 2.42 -0.22
N ARG A 329 -17.30 2.86 0.06
CA ARG A 329 -17.65 3.73 1.20
C ARG A 329 -17.76 2.97 2.52
N LYS A 330 -17.90 1.64 2.45
CA LYS A 330 -18.10 0.75 3.58
C LYS A 330 -17.15 -0.44 3.52
N TYR A 331 -16.98 -1.12 4.63
CA TYR A 331 -16.25 -2.37 4.72
C TYR A 331 -16.76 -3.39 3.70
N VAL A 332 -15.86 -3.91 2.88
CA VAL A 332 -16.19 -4.84 1.79
C VAL A 332 -16.20 -6.28 2.28
N GLY A 333 -15.18 -6.67 3.01
CA GLY A 333 -15.01 -8.03 3.51
C GLY A 333 -14.53 -9.04 2.47
N PRO A 334 -14.19 -10.24 2.90
CA PRO A 334 -13.80 -11.33 2.01
C PRO A 334 -14.96 -11.75 1.08
N MET A 335 -14.59 -12.12 -0.13
CA MET A 335 -15.50 -12.66 -1.15
C MET A 335 -16.18 -13.93 -0.65
N GLN A 336 -17.46 -14.08 -0.92
CA GLN A 336 -18.21 -15.29 -0.64
C GLN A 336 -17.97 -16.30 -1.76
N ALA A 337 -17.32 -17.44 -1.44
CA ALA A 337 -17.16 -18.51 -2.42
C ALA A 337 -18.52 -19.09 -2.84
N GLY A 338 -18.72 -19.31 -4.14
CA GLY A 338 -19.84 -20.09 -4.64
C GLY A 338 -19.86 -21.50 -4.03
N ARG A 339 -21.07 -22.08 -3.91
CA ARG A 339 -21.27 -23.45 -3.41
C ARG A 339 -20.75 -24.50 -4.38
#